data_1d538ce84f17ca0c0d4233271ab84cbe
#
_entry.id   1d538ce84f17ca0c0d4233271ab84cbe
#
_cell.length_a   1.000
_cell.length_b   1.000
_cell.length_c   1.000
_cell.angle_alpha   90.00
_cell.angle_beta   90.00
_cell.angle_gamma   90.00
#
_symmetry.space_group_name_H-M   'P 1'
#
loop_
_entity.id
_entity.type
_entity.pdbx_description
1 polymer ?
#
loop_
_entity_poly.entity_id
_entity_poly.type
_entity_poly.pdbx_seq_one_letter_code
_entity_poly.pdbx_strand_id
1 'polypeptide(L)'
;MRENEIMIXFIETTIDELSAEDRRLVDEAREATRRSLATYSGFHVGAAILMANGEIVTGANQENAAYPSGTCAXRSACFYAAARYPGVAMRKIAIAAWTRNHASDETAWEECFQAMPISPCGACRQALLEYEHLHGPIEVILYGRDRVYILPSVASLLPFSFTEF
;
A
#
# COMPACT_ATOMS: atom_id res chain seq x y z
N MET A 1 28.05 -25.75 8.30
CA MET A 1 27.75 -24.39 7.81
C MET A 1 27.22 -24.47 6.40
N ARG A 2 26.13 -23.75 6.12
CA ARG A 2 25.42 -23.89 4.85
C ARG A 2 24.88 -22.53 4.40
N GLU A 3 25.08 -22.22 3.15
CA GLU A 3 24.62 -20.97 2.54
C GLU A 3 23.27 -21.22 1.89
N ASN A 4 22.32 -20.33 2.14
CA ASN A 4 20.97 -20.44 1.61
C ASN A 4 20.55 -19.16 0.92
N GLU A 5 19.48 -19.23 0.13
CA GLU A 5 18.96 -18.09 -0.60
C GLU A 5 17.44 -18.01 -0.42
N ILE A 6 16.92 -16.79 -0.45
CA ILE A 6 15.48 -16.54 -0.52
C ILE A 6 15.24 -15.78 -1.82
N MET A 7 14.28 -16.26 -2.63
CA MET A 7 13.94 -15.63 -3.89
C MET A 7 12.57 -15.00 -3.80
N ILE A 8 12.48 -13.77 -4.27
CA ILE A 8 11.21 -13.06 -4.29
C ILE A 8 10.88 -12.68 -5.73
N UNK A 9 9.89 -13.06 -6.28
CA UNK A 9 9.45 -12.84 -7.45
C UNK A 9 8.50 -11.85 -7.39
N PHE A 10 8.53 -11.09 -8.32
CA PHE A 10 7.53 -10.06 -8.49
C PHE A 10 7.42 -9.70 -9.96
N ILE A 11 6.31 -9.07 -10.32
CA ILE A 11 6.03 -8.65 -11.69
C ILE A 11 6.30 -7.15 -11.79
N GLU A 12 7.04 -6.74 -12.82
CA GLU A 12 7.18 -5.33 -13.16
C GLU A 12 6.32 -5.07 -14.39
N THR A 13 5.47 -4.04 -14.31
CA THR A 13 4.56 -3.70 -15.39
C THR A 13 4.33 -2.19 -15.42
N THR A 14 3.33 -1.74 -16.17
CA THR A 14 2.93 -0.33 -16.18
C THR A 14 1.44 -0.24 -15.91
N ILE A 15 0.98 0.97 -15.57
CA ILE A 15 -0.43 1.14 -15.24
C ILE A 15 -1.33 0.78 -16.43
N ASP A 16 -0.85 0.98 -17.65
CA ASP A 16 -1.66 0.68 -18.84
C ASP A 16 -1.85 -0.80 -19.06
N GLU A 17 -1.00 -1.64 -18.48
CA GLU A 17 -1.06 -3.09 -18.66
C GLU A 17 -1.79 -3.79 -17.54
N LEU A 18 -2.23 -3.06 -16.52
CA LEU A 18 -2.95 -3.66 -15.40
C LEU A 18 -4.34 -4.15 -15.84
N SER A 19 -4.84 -5.17 -15.15
CA SER A 19 -6.22 -5.58 -15.32
C SER A 19 -7.14 -4.44 -14.89
N ALA A 20 -8.39 -4.48 -15.33
CA ALA A 20 -9.36 -3.46 -14.92
C ALA A 20 -9.50 -3.41 -13.40
N GLU A 21 -9.51 -4.56 -12.74
CA GLU A 21 -9.63 -4.62 -11.30
C GLU A 21 -8.42 -3.96 -10.61
N ASP A 22 -7.23 -4.30 -11.06
CA ASP A 22 -6.02 -3.74 -10.46
C ASP A 22 -5.90 -2.26 -10.77
N ARG A 23 -6.27 -1.84 -11.98
CA ARG A 23 -6.27 -0.43 -12.36
C ARG A 23 -7.19 0.36 -11.44
N ARG A 24 -8.39 -0.18 -11.21
CA ARG A 24 -9.34 0.49 -10.33
C ARG A 24 -8.79 0.63 -8.92
N LEU A 25 -8.14 -0.43 -8.42
CA LEU A 25 -7.60 -0.39 -7.07
C LEU A 25 -6.47 0.65 -6.96
N VAL A 26 -5.61 0.73 -7.96
CA VAL A 26 -4.57 1.76 -8.00
C VAL A 26 -5.20 3.16 -8.03
N ASP A 27 -6.24 3.34 -8.85
CA ASP A 27 -6.91 4.63 -8.93
C ASP A 27 -7.50 5.03 -7.58
N GLU A 28 -8.07 4.07 -6.84
CA GLU A 28 -8.58 4.35 -5.50
C GLU A 28 -7.47 4.73 -4.53
N ALA A 29 -6.32 4.08 -4.63
CA ALA A 29 -5.18 4.44 -3.79
C ALA A 29 -4.69 5.86 -4.12
N ARG A 30 -4.65 6.19 -5.39
CA ARG A 30 -4.24 7.53 -5.83
C ARG A 30 -5.21 8.58 -5.29
N GLU A 31 -6.52 8.33 -5.43
CA GLU A 31 -7.53 9.25 -4.90
C GLU A 31 -7.43 9.40 -3.38
N ALA A 32 -7.10 8.32 -2.68
CA ALA A 32 -6.98 8.36 -1.22
C ALA A 32 -5.91 9.34 -0.76
N THR A 33 -4.88 9.58 -1.59
CA THR A 33 -3.82 10.52 -1.20
C THR A 33 -4.36 11.92 -0.95
N ARG A 34 -5.52 12.27 -1.53
CA ARG A 34 -6.12 13.59 -1.33
C ARG A 34 -6.60 13.79 0.11
N ARG A 35 -6.78 12.72 0.85
CA ARG A 35 -7.25 12.78 2.24
C ARG A 35 -6.12 12.64 3.26
N SER A 36 -4.89 12.64 2.78
CA SER A 36 -3.71 12.56 3.62
C SER A 36 -3.52 13.87 4.39
N LEU A 37 -3.21 13.75 5.68
CA LEU A 37 -2.76 14.89 6.48
C LEU A 37 -1.26 14.76 6.63
N ALA A 38 -0.50 15.46 5.79
CA ALA A 38 0.95 15.34 5.75
C ALA A 38 1.62 16.69 5.95
N THR A 39 1.20 17.39 7.00
CA THR A 39 1.64 18.73 7.32
C THR A 39 3.15 18.81 7.51
N TYR A 40 3.73 17.77 8.09
CA TYR A 40 5.15 17.79 8.47
C TYR A 40 6.04 17.33 7.36
N SER A 41 5.70 16.22 6.71
CA SER A 41 6.58 15.64 5.69
C SER A 41 6.28 16.13 4.28
N GLY A 42 5.03 16.52 4.00
CA GLY A 42 4.63 16.81 2.63
C GLY A 42 4.56 15.56 1.75
N PHE A 43 4.64 14.36 2.35
CA PHE A 43 4.62 13.10 1.63
C PHE A 43 3.26 12.46 1.81
N HIS A 44 2.47 12.45 0.74
CA HIS A 44 1.06 12.04 0.78
C HIS A 44 0.93 10.62 0.26
N VAL A 45 0.47 9.72 1.12
CA VAL A 45 0.35 8.30 0.76
C VAL A 45 -1.11 7.88 0.83
N GLY A 46 -1.51 7.07 -0.13
CA GLY A 46 -2.83 6.47 -0.14
C GLY A 46 -2.73 4.97 -0.31
N ALA A 47 -3.64 4.26 0.32
CA ALA A 47 -3.74 2.82 0.19
C ALA A 47 -5.18 2.44 -0.09
N ALA A 48 -5.37 1.40 -0.89
CA ALA A 48 -6.70 0.86 -1.19
C ALA A 48 -6.64 -0.65 -1.07
N ILE A 49 -7.57 -1.22 -0.31
CA ILE A 49 -7.63 -2.66 -0.06
C ILE A 49 -8.90 -3.21 -0.69
N LEU A 50 -8.73 -4.24 -1.54
CA LEU A 50 -9.87 -4.97 -2.10
C LEU A 50 -10.17 -6.14 -1.18
N MET A 51 -11.39 -6.14 -0.63
CA MET A 51 -11.84 -7.20 0.27
C MET A 51 -12.46 -8.35 -0.53
N ALA A 52 -12.51 -9.53 0.08
CA ALA A 52 -13.09 -10.70 -0.57
C ALA A 52 -14.56 -10.52 -0.89
N ASN A 53 -15.25 -9.62 -0.18
CA ASN A 53 -16.66 -9.34 -0.46
C ASN A 53 -16.85 -8.32 -1.58
N GLY A 54 -15.75 -7.89 -2.22
CA GLY A 54 -15.81 -6.95 -3.33
C GLY A 54 -15.72 -5.49 -2.94
N GLU A 55 -15.78 -5.18 -1.65
CA GLU A 55 -15.65 -3.80 -1.19
C GLU A 55 -14.22 -3.31 -1.24
N ILE A 56 -14.04 -2.01 -1.46
CA ILE A 56 -12.73 -1.39 -1.41
C ILE A 56 -12.69 -0.45 -0.22
N VAL A 57 -11.67 -0.61 0.62
CA VAL A 57 -11.46 0.24 1.79
C VAL A 57 -10.19 1.04 1.56
N THR A 58 -10.25 2.35 1.75
CA THR A 58 -9.10 3.20 1.53
C THR A 58 -8.62 3.84 2.82
N GLY A 59 -7.36 4.29 2.81
CA GLY A 59 -6.78 5.03 3.90
C GLY A 59 -5.67 5.92 3.39
N ALA A 60 -5.32 6.91 4.19
CA ALA A 60 -4.24 7.83 3.87
C ALA A 60 -3.48 8.11 5.15
N ASN A 61 -2.21 8.52 5.01
CA ASN A 61 -1.41 8.79 6.21
C ASN A 61 -1.94 10.02 6.93
N GLN A 62 -1.89 9.95 8.27
CA GLN A 62 -2.37 11.00 9.15
C GLN A 62 -1.24 11.35 10.10
N GLU A 63 -0.61 12.50 9.89
CA GLU A 63 0.52 12.91 10.70
C GLU A 63 0.05 13.68 11.92
N ASN A 64 0.92 13.78 12.91
CA ASN A 64 0.60 14.39 14.19
C ASN A 64 1.84 15.05 14.76
N ALA A 65 1.67 16.15 15.46
CA ALA A 65 2.79 16.82 16.12
C ALA A 65 3.48 15.88 17.12
N ALA A 66 2.69 15.02 17.76
CA ALA A 66 3.27 13.93 18.56
C ALA A 66 3.48 12.76 17.60
N TYR A 67 4.68 12.65 17.09
CA TYR A 67 4.97 11.71 15.99
C TYR A 67 4.45 10.29 16.18
N PRO A 68 4.58 9.69 17.38
CA PRO A 68 4.05 8.33 17.57
C PRO A 68 2.53 8.22 17.44
N SER A 69 1.81 9.35 17.51
CA SER A 69 0.34 9.34 17.43
C SER A 69 -0.19 9.31 15.99
N GLY A 70 0.68 9.53 15.02
CA GLY A 70 0.27 9.46 13.62
C GLY A 70 0.23 8.03 13.12
N THR A 71 -0.28 7.84 11.90
CA THR A 71 -0.32 6.51 11.31
C THR A 71 -0.13 6.59 9.80
N CYS A 72 0.43 5.52 9.24
CA CYS A 72 0.65 5.38 7.81
C CYS A 72 -0.64 4.98 7.10
N ALA A 73 -0.69 5.22 5.82
CA ALA A 73 -1.84 4.86 5.00
C ALA A 73 -2.23 3.39 5.09
N UNK A 74 -1.32 2.62 5.02
CA UNK A 74 -1.54 1.34 5.05
C UNK A 74 -2.25 0.92 6.22
N ARG A 75 -1.74 1.31 7.37
CA ARG A 75 -2.39 0.87 8.61
C ARG A 75 -3.74 1.55 8.83
N SER A 76 -3.87 2.79 8.40
CA SER A 76 -5.19 3.41 8.38
C SER A 76 -6.20 2.53 7.67
N ALA A 77 -5.83 2.05 6.49
CA ALA A 77 -6.74 1.26 5.67
C ALA A 77 -7.02 -0.11 6.29
N CYS A 78 -5.98 -0.83 6.69
CA CYS A 78 -6.20 -2.22 7.10
C CYS A 78 -6.90 -2.33 8.46
N PHE A 79 -6.60 -1.42 9.38
CA PHE A 79 -7.28 -1.45 10.67
C PHE A 79 -8.77 -1.11 10.49
N TYR A 80 -9.07 -0.12 9.65
CA TYR A 80 -10.47 0.18 9.39
C TYR A 80 -11.16 -0.96 8.64
N ALA A 81 -10.48 -1.54 7.66
CA ALA A 81 -11.05 -2.66 6.90
C ALA A 81 -11.43 -3.82 7.80
N ALA A 82 -10.52 -4.17 8.73
CA ALA A 82 -10.76 -5.28 9.64
C ALA A 82 -11.91 -4.98 10.59
N ALA A 83 -12.04 -3.74 11.03
CA ALA A 83 -13.12 -3.35 11.92
C ALA A 83 -14.45 -3.26 11.19
N ARG A 84 -14.43 -2.75 9.95
CA ARG A 84 -15.64 -2.57 9.16
C ARG A 84 -16.22 -3.89 8.67
N TYR A 85 -15.35 -4.83 8.31
CA TYR A 85 -15.74 -6.13 7.76
C TYR A 85 -15.07 -7.25 8.52
N PRO A 86 -15.49 -7.50 9.77
CA PRO A 86 -14.81 -8.52 10.59
C PRO A 86 -14.84 -9.89 9.91
N GLY A 87 -13.68 -10.54 9.88
CA GLY A 87 -13.56 -11.88 9.35
C GLY A 87 -13.48 -11.98 7.83
N VAL A 88 -13.62 -10.86 7.11
CA VAL A 88 -13.55 -10.88 5.65
C VAL A 88 -12.09 -10.73 5.23
N ALA A 89 -11.64 -11.61 4.33
CA ALA A 89 -10.26 -11.60 3.87
C ALA A 89 -9.96 -10.34 3.07
N MET A 90 -8.73 -9.86 3.20
CA MET A 90 -8.20 -8.83 2.32
C MET A 90 -7.51 -9.55 1.17
N ARG A 91 -7.86 -9.22 -0.06
CA ARG A 91 -7.32 -9.91 -1.22
C ARG A 91 -6.14 -9.20 -1.85
N LYS A 92 -6.21 -7.88 -1.93
CA LYS A 92 -5.16 -7.08 -2.57
C LYS A 92 -5.05 -5.74 -1.88
N ILE A 93 -3.86 -5.15 -1.94
CA ILE A 93 -3.67 -3.77 -1.51
C ILE A 93 -2.85 -3.03 -2.57
N ALA A 94 -3.28 -1.82 -2.91
CA ALA A 94 -2.52 -0.93 -3.79
C ALA A 94 -2.05 0.27 -2.98
N ILE A 95 -0.85 0.76 -3.29
CA ILE A 95 -0.23 1.87 -2.57
C ILE A 95 0.29 2.88 -3.60
N ALA A 96 0.01 4.17 -3.36
CA ALA A 96 0.46 5.26 -4.21
C ALA A 96 0.91 6.42 -3.33
N ALA A 97 1.83 7.23 -3.85
CA ALA A 97 2.34 8.37 -3.07
C ALA A 97 2.81 9.49 -3.97
N TRP A 98 2.70 10.71 -3.46
CA TRP A 98 3.29 11.88 -4.09
C TRP A 98 3.81 12.82 -3.02
N THR A 99 4.76 13.66 -3.39
CA THR A 99 5.34 14.61 -2.46
C THR A 99 5.06 16.04 -2.92
N ARG A 100 4.86 16.91 -1.96
CA ARG A 100 4.63 18.33 -2.22
C ARG A 100 5.73 18.93 -3.10
N ASN A 101 6.94 18.41 -2.97
CA ASN A 101 8.08 18.92 -3.74
C ASN A 101 7.92 18.70 -5.24
N HIS A 102 7.10 17.74 -5.64
CA HIS A 102 6.85 17.46 -7.05
C HIS A 102 5.62 18.20 -7.57
N ALA A 103 4.86 18.83 -6.70
CA ALA A 103 3.60 19.45 -7.07
C ALA A 103 3.79 20.95 -7.27
N SER A 104 3.06 21.50 -8.24
CA SER A 104 2.96 22.93 -8.44
C SER A 104 1.61 23.21 -9.06
N ASP A 105 1.25 24.48 -9.14
CA ASP A 105 -0.03 24.83 -9.76
C ASP A 105 -0.11 24.44 -11.22
N GLU A 106 1.03 24.24 -11.87
CA GLU A 106 1.10 23.90 -13.28
C GLU A 106 1.30 22.41 -13.54
N THR A 107 1.52 21.61 -12.47
CA THR A 107 1.78 20.19 -12.62
C THR A 107 0.45 19.42 -12.66
N ALA A 108 0.27 18.62 -13.71
CA ALA A 108 -0.90 17.73 -13.75
C ALA A 108 -0.83 16.79 -12.57
N TRP A 109 -1.98 16.50 -11.97
CA TRP A 109 -2.03 15.70 -10.74
C TRP A 109 -1.36 14.34 -10.93
N GLU A 110 -1.58 13.71 -12.10
CA GLU A 110 -0.98 12.40 -12.38
C GLU A 110 0.55 12.45 -12.37
N GLU A 111 1.11 13.60 -12.70
CA GLU A 111 2.57 13.76 -12.76
C GLU A 111 3.20 14.04 -11.40
N CYS A 112 2.38 14.29 -10.38
CA CYS A 112 2.89 14.54 -9.03
C CYS A 112 3.37 13.26 -8.35
N PHE A 113 2.85 12.12 -8.78
CA PHE A 113 3.15 10.84 -8.14
C PHE A 113 4.60 10.44 -8.31
N GLN A 114 5.09 9.63 -7.37
CA GLN A 114 6.45 9.14 -7.43
C GLN A 114 6.65 8.35 -8.72
N ALA A 115 7.81 8.55 -9.36
CA ALA A 115 8.10 7.85 -10.61
C ALA A 115 8.24 6.35 -10.36
N MET A 116 8.91 5.98 -9.28
CA MET A 116 9.15 4.58 -8.92
C MET A 116 8.19 4.14 -7.83
N PRO A 117 7.85 2.84 -7.81
CA PRO A 117 6.94 2.33 -6.79
C PRO A 117 7.43 2.55 -5.38
N ILE A 118 6.49 2.85 -4.49
CA ILE A 118 6.76 3.08 -3.08
C ILE A 118 6.31 1.87 -2.28
N SER A 119 7.22 1.30 -1.51
CA SER A 119 6.92 0.16 -0.64
C SER A 119 6.36 0.63 0.71
N PRO A 120 5.54 -0.19 1.35
CA PRO A 120 5.08 0.12 2.71
C PRO A 120 6.24 0.04 3.70
N CYS A 121 6.16 0.84 4.75
CA CYS A 121 7.17 0.80 5.80
C CYS A 121 7.09 -0.51 6.58
N GLY A 122 8.09 -0.78 7.40
CA GLY A 122 8.15 -2.03 8.14
C GLY A 122 6.95 -2.26 9.05
N ALA A 123 6.48 -1.22 9.73
CA ALA A 123 5.33 -1.35 10.62
C ALA A 123 4.08 -1.74 9.84
N CYS A 124 3.91 -1.17 8.64
CA CYS A 124 2.76 -1.50 7.80
C CYS A 124 2.86 -2.92 7.27
N ARG A 125 4.06 -3.36 6.91
CA ARG A 125 4.25 -4.74 6.46
C ARG A 125 3.86 -5.71 7.55
N GLN A 126 4.29 -5.44 8.78
CA GLN A 126 3.98 -6.31 9.91
C GLN A 126 2.47 -6.32 10.19
N ALA A 127 1.83 -5.15 10.15
CA ALA A 127 0.39 -5.07 10.41
C ALA A 127 -0.40 -5.85 9.35
N LEU A 128 -0.05 -5.69 8.09
CA LEU A 128 -0.73 -6.39 7.01
C LEU A 128 -0.47 -7.90 7.08
N LEU A 129 0.72 -8.29 7.53
CA LEU A 129 1.07 -9.71 7.64
C LEU A 129 0.11 -10.46 8.57
N GLU A 130 -0.36 -9.80 9.64
CA GLU A 130 -1.30 -10.44 10.55
C GLU A 130 -2.56 -10.88 9.82
N TYR A 131 -3.10 -10.00 8.98
CA TYR A 131 -4.32 -10.32 8.23
C TYR A 131 -4.07 -11.36 7.15
N GLU A 132 -2.90 -11.30 6.53
CA GLU A 132 -2.52 -12.33 5.55
C GLU A 132 -2.40 -13.69 6.23
N HIS A 133 -1.81 -13.72 7.42
CA HIS A 133 -1.65 -14.96 8.17
C HIS A 133 -3.03 -15.56 8.53
N LEU A 134 -3.98 -14.69 8.85
CA LEU A 134 -5.32 -15.16 9.26
C LEU A 134 -6.13 -15.68 8.08
N HIS A 135 -6.02 -15.04 6.91
CA HIS A 135 -7.01 -15.29 5.85
C HIS A 135 -6.43 -15.60 4.48
N GLY A 136 -5.11 -15.67 4.34
CA GLY A 136 -4.49 -16.00 3.07
C GLY A 136 -3.80 -14.81 2.41
N PRO A 137 -3.05 -15.06 1.34
CA PRO A 137 -2.18 -14.05 0.73
C PRO A 137 -2.91 -12.77 0.34
N ILE A 138 -2.23 -11.66 0.57
CA ILE A 138 -2.69 -10.34 0.12
C ILE A 138 -1.72 -9.90 -0.97
N GLU A 139 -2.20 -9.83 -2.20
CA GLU A 139 -1.38 -9.36 -3.31
C GLU A 139 -1.08 -7.87 -3.11
N VAL A 140 0.17 -7.46 -3.37
CA VAL A 140 0.59 -6.08 -3.13
C VAL A 140 0.91 -5.42 -4.47
N ILE A 141 0.25 -4.29 -4.74
CA ILE A 141 0.46 -3.52 -5.95
C ILE A 141 1.08 -2.18 -5.55
N LEU A 142 2.32 -1.97 -5.96
CA LEU A 142 3.07 -0.77 -5.62
C LEU A 142 3.09 0.12 -6.86
N TYR A 143 2.39 1.23 -6.78
CA TYR A 143 2.25 2.13 -7.92
C TYR A 143 3.41 3.11 -7.99
N GLY A 144 4.00 3.22 -9.17
CA GLY A 144 4.86 4.31 -9.56
C GLY A 144 4.39 4.79 -10.92
N ARG A 145 4.62 6.05 -11.20
CA ARG A 145 4.20 6.64 -12.48
C ARG A 145 4.87 5.95 -13.67
N ASP A 146 6.14 5.56 -13.50
CA ASP A 146 6.90 4.97 -14.59
C ASP A 146 6.78 3.45 -14.65
N ARG A 147 6.49 2.80 -13.52
CA ARG A 147 6.32 1.35 -13.48
C ARG A 147 5.56 0.96 -12.23
N VAL A 148 5.00 -0.23 -12.26
CA VAL A 148 4.21 -0.79 -11.17
C VAL A 148 4.82 -2.14 -10.80
N TYR A 149 4.94 -2.43 -9.52
CA TYR A 149 5.39 -3.74 -9.06
C TYR A 149 4.21 -4.48 -8.44
N ILE A 150 4.07 -5.75 -8.78
CA ILE A 150 3.05 -6.61 -8.19
C ILE A 150 3.75 -7.78 -7.50
N LEU A 151 3.52 -7.91 -6.19
CA LEU A 151 4.08 -8.99 -5.40
C LEU A 151 2.95 -9.93 -4.98
N PRO A 152 3.21 -11.24 -4.93
CA PRO A 152 2.14 -12.20 -4.68
C PRO A 152 1.59 -12.18 -3.26
N SER A 153 2.32 -11.60 -2.31
CA SER A 153 1.90 -11.63 -0.91
C SER A 153 2.64 -10.57 -0.11
N VAL A 154 2.07 -10.21 1.03
CA VAL A 154 2.75 -9.34 1.98
C VAL A 154 4.00 -10.03 2.52
N ALA A 155 3.96 -11.35 2.68
CA ALA A 155 5.12 -12.10 3.16
C ALA A 155 6.33 -11.90 2.26
N SER A 156 6.10 -11.62 0.97
CA SER A 156 7.21 -11.33 0.04
C SER A 156 8.02 -10.12 0.48
N LEU A 157 7.42 -9.24 1.28
CA LEU A 157 8.09 -8.03 1.76
C LEU A 157 8.75 -8.22 3.12
N LEU A 158 8.62 -9.42 3.71
CA LEU A 158 9.18 -9.74 5.02
C LEU A 158 9.82 -11.13 4.97
N PRO A 159 11.01 -11.24 4.37
CA PRO A 159 11.63 -12.56 4.17
C PRO A 159 11.81 -13.37 5.45
N PHE A 160 12.10 -12.71 6.56
CA PHE A 160 12.12 -13.34 7.87
C PHE A 160 11.06 -12.65 8.70
N SER A 161 9.90 -13.27 8.78
CA SER A 161 8.73 -12.60 9.33
C SER A 161 8.35 -13.12 10.72
N PHE A 162 7.73 -12.25 11.50
CA PHE A 162 7.31 -12.56 12.87
C PHE A 162 5.81 -12.83 12.85
N THR A 163 5.43 -14.10 12.95
CA THR A 163 4.01 -14.49 12.89
C THR A 163 3.53 -15.22 14.12
N GLU A 164 4.42 -15.81 14.91
CA GLU A 164 4.01 -16.56 16.10
C GLU A 164 5.11 -16.55 17.14
N PHE A 165 4.71 -16.86 18.35
CA PHE A 165 5.63 -16.86 19.47
C PHE A 165 5.12 -17.82 20.56
#